data_ee753894850aca8699dde18892f607ae
#
_entry.id   ee753894850aca8699dde18892f607ae
#
_cell.length_a   1.000
_cell.length_b   1.000
_cell.length_c   1.000
_cell.angle_alpha   90.00
_cell.angle_beta   90.00
_cell.angle_gamma   90.00
#
_symmetry.space_group_name_H-M   'P 1'
#
loop_
_entity.id
_entity.type
_entity.pdbx_description
1 polymer ?
#
loop_
_entity_poly.entity_id
_entity_poly.type
_entity_poly.pdbx_seq_one_letter_code
_entity_poly.pdbx_strand_id
1 'polypeptide(L)'
;TTAPDPRSTPDVPEGREAQLAQAQSLTDDAAHLSETAETSERSTSELEAATTAALADIDAVVASAAAHGGALEVPSLASQETKDAYAAAVAGLGDPASGSASQRIGAYQQSWTAVQDSQAQAEAAQARGNSGGDDGGDDIQPTYINGILIANKTYRLPSWYGNGLTGDTLAAFERMRAEAASLGYNLWIASGFRSYATQVKVYNSYASRDGTAAADRYSARPGHSEHQSGLAFDLNTITEAFGYTPEGQWVAANAHRFGFIVRYPQGKEGVTGYIWEPWHLRYVGSAEAARVEAAGGVLETAWGLPPAPDYAD
;
A
#
# COMPACT_ATOMS: atom_id res chain seq x y z
N THR A 1 9.22 -12.17 -103.06
CA THR A 1 9.71 -12.84 -101.84
C THR A 1 10.68 -11.90 -101.19
N THR A 2 10.20 -11.13 -100.22
CA THR A 2 10.97 -10.24 -99.38
C THR A 2 11.46 -11.06 -98.12
N ALA A 3 12.76 -11.07 -97.90
CA ALA A 3 13.35 -11.70 -96.73
C ALA A 3 12.96 -10.92 -95.47
N PRO A 4 12.81 -11.56 -94.31
CA PRO A 4 12.49 -10.93 -93.06
C PRO A 4 13.71 -10.13 -92.56
N ASP A 5 13.47 -8.95 -91.93
CA ASP A 5 14.41 -8.07 -91.31
C ASP A 5 15.04 -8.77 -90.05
N PRO A 6 16.38 -8.91 -89.97
CA PRO A 6 17.02 -9.61 -88.85
C PRO A 6 17.08 -8.78 -87.55
N ARG A 7 16.33 -7.71 -87.34
CA ARG A 7 16.34 -6.80 -86.20
C ARG A 7 15.08 -6.87 -85.31
N SER A 8 14.20 -7.85 -85.56
CA SER A 8 13.14 -8.05 -84.52
C SER A 8 13.69 -8.75 -83.32
N THR A 9 13.98 -7.99 -82.27
CA THR A 9 14.15 -8.56 -80.95
C THR A 9 12.90 -9.28 -80.59
N PRO A 10 13.00 -10.52 -79.98
CA PRO A 10 11.79 -11.22 -79.54
C PRO A 10 11.11 -10.40 -78.47
N ASP A 11 9.83 -10.11 -78.72
CA ASP A 11 8.91 -9.47 -77.79
C ASP A 11 8.93 -10.29 -76.46
N VAL A 12 9.58 -9.76 -75.43
CA VAL A 12 9.53 -10.37 -74.09
C VAL A 12 8.12 -10.12 -73.59
N PRO A 13 7.31 -11.17 -73.32
CA PRO A 13 5.93 -10.95 -72.95
C PRO A 13 5.88 -10.04 -71.70
N GLU A 14 5.14 -8.93 -71.76
CA GLU A 14 4.94 -7.97 -70.67
C GLU A 14 4.58 -8.66 -69.34
N GLY A 15 4.00 -9.84 -69.37
CA GLY A 15 3.74 -10.68 -68.20
C GLY A 15 4.96 -11.20 -67.45
N ARG A 16 6.15 -11.29 -68.11
CA ARG A 16 7.36 -11.87 -67.47
C ARG A 16 8.08 -10.88 -66.60
N GLU A 17 8.09 -9.62 -66.96
CA GLU A 17 8.64 -8.53 -66.12
C GLU A 17 7.77 -8.30 -64.89
N ALA A 18 6.44 -8.31 -65.06
CA ALA A 18 5.49 -8.23 -63.92
C ALA A 18 5.64 -9.40 -62.95
N GLN A 19 5.86 -10.62 -63.46
CA GLN A 19 6.10 -11.80 -62.61
C GLN A 19 7.43 -11.72 -61.86
N LEU A 20 8.50 -11.19 -62.47
CA LEU A 20 9.78 -10.98 -61.85
C LEU A 20 9.71 -9.89 -60.75
N ALA A 21 9.00 -8.79 -61.01
CA ALA A 21 8.79 -7.72 -60.04
C ALA A 21 7.96 -8.25 -58.83
N GLN A 22 6.96 -9.06 -59.08
CA GLN A 22 6.17 -9.67 -58.00
C GLN A 22 6.99 -10.68 -57.21
N ALA A 23 7.82 -11.49 -57.83
CA ALA A 23 8.71 -12.43 -57.15
C ALA A 23 9.77 -11.67 -56.28
N GLN A 24 10.30 -10.55 -56.77
CA GLN A 24 11.20 -9.72 -56.00
C GLN A 24 10.52 -9.12 -54.77
N SER A 25 9.31 -8.55 -54.95
CA SER A 25 8.51 -8.01 -53.83
C SER A 25 8.25 -9.07 -52.75
N LEU A 26 7.88 -10.30 -53.13
CA LEU A 26 7.66 -11.38 -52.18
C LEU A 26 8.95 -11.80 -51.47
N THR A 27 10.11 -11.72 -52.10
CA THR A 27 11.39 -11.98 -51.48
C THR A 27 11.75 -10.91 -50.47
N ASP A 28 11.51 -9.64 -50.79
CA ASP A 28 11.77 -8.51 -49.88
C ASP A 28 10.82 -8.55 -48.68
N ASP A 29 9.55 -8.87 -48.89
CA ASP A 29 8.57 -9.06 -47.81
C ASP A 29 8.97 -10.21 -46.90
N ALA A 30 9.42 -11.35 -47.43
CA ALA A 30 9.91 -12.49 -46.65
C ALA A 30 11.15 -12.14 -45.84
N ALA A 31 12.08 -11.35 -46.38
CA ALA A 31 13.27 -10.88 -45.64
C ALA A 31 12.87 -9.96 -44.50
N HIS A 32 11.93 -9.03 -44.72
CA HIS A 32 11.41 -8.14 -43.68
C HIS A 32 10.67 -8.90 -42.58
N LEU A 33 9.86 -9.90 -42.91
CA LEU A 33 9.20 -10.75 -41.91
C LEU A 33 10.20 -11.55 -41.10
N SER A 34 11.30 -12.05 -41.72
CA SER A 34 12.36 -12.77 -41.01
C SER A 34 13.07 -11.86 -39.99
N GLU A 35 13.43 -10.64 -40.39
CA GLU A 35 14.07 -9.65 -39.50
C GLU A 35 13.15 -9.25 -38.34
N THR A 36 11.86 -9.10 -38.61
CA THR A 36 10.85 -8.79 -37.58
C THR A 36 10.71 -9.95 -36.60
N ALA A 37 10.70 -11.20 -37.06
CA ALA A 37 10.65 -12.41 -36.24
C ALA A 37 11.89 -12.52 -35.32
N GLU A 38 13.08 -12.32 -35.87
CA GLU A 38 14.35 -12.34 -35.08
C GLU A 38 14.35 -11.24 -34.02
N THR A 39 13.85 -10.04 -34.31
CA THR A 39 13.74 -8.95 -33.36
C THR A 39 12.77 -9.28 -32.24
N SER A 40 11.64 -9.89 -32.59
CA SER A 40 10.61 -10.35 -31.61
C SER A 40 11.16 -11.44 -30.70
N GLU A 41 11.89 -12.42 -31.25
CA GLU A 41 12.49 -13.50 -30.45
C GLU A 41 13.56 -12.95 -29.51
N ARG A 42 14.38 -11.99 -29.96
CA ARG A 42 15.37 -11.31 -29.08
C ARG A 42 14.70 -10.58 -27.93
N SER A 43 13.64 -9.80 -28.22
CA SER A 43 12.90 -9.08 -27.18
C SER A 43 12.24 -10.02 -26.19
N THR A 44 11.72 -11.16 -26.63
CA THR A 44 11.14 -12.19 -25.77
C THR A 44 12.21 -12.79 -24.84
N SER A 45 13.40 -13.11 -25.36
CA SER A 45 14.49 -13.66 -24.59
C SER A 45 15.03 -12.65 -23.55
N GLU A 46 15.12 -11.37 -23.91
CA GLU A 46 15.54 -10.30 -22.98
C GLU A 46 14.51 -10.12 -21.86
N LEU A 47 13.23 -10.19 -22.16
CA LEU A 47 12.15 -10.11 -21.17
C LEU A 47 12.15 -11.31 -20.22
N GLU A 48 12.36 -12.53 -20.75
CA GLU A 48 12.50 -13.75 -19.94
C GLU A 48 13.71 -13.67 -19.00
N ALA A 49 14.85 -13.17 -19.48
CA ALA A 49 16.05 -12.98 -18.66
C ALA A 49 15.81 -11.93 -17.56
N ALA A 50 15.19 -10.81 -17.89
CA ALA A 50 14.84 -9.76 -16.93
C ALA A 50 13.83 -10.26 -15.88
N THR A 51 12.85 -11.05 -16.30
CA THR A 51 11.88 -11.66 -15.39
C THR A 51 12.56 -12.64 -14.43
N THR A 52 13.45 -13.47 -14.94
CA THR A 52 14.23 -14.43 -14.13
C THR A 52 15.10 -13.71 -13.11
N ALA A 53 15.78 -12.63 -13.50
CA ALA A 53 16.58 -11.82 -12.59
C ALA A 53 15.72 -11.17 -11.49
N ALA A 54 14.58 -10.58 -11.86
CA ALA A 54 13.65 -9.98 -10.90
C ALA A 54 13.09 -10.99 -9.89
N LEU A 55 12.80 -12.22 -10.34
CA LEU A 55 12.37 -13.30 -9.44
C LEU A 55 13.47 -13.69 -8.46
N ALA A 56 14.72 -13.79 -8.91
CA ALA A 56 15.86 -14.08 -8.04
C ALA A 56 16.10 -12.98 -6.98
N ASP A 57 15.91 -11.71 -7.35
CA ASP A 57 15.99 -10.59 -6.41
C ASP A 57 14.86 -10.65 -5.35
N ILE A 58 13.65 -11.00 -5.77
CA ILE A 58 12.52 -11.21 -4.85
C ILE A 58 12.81 -12.35 -3.87
N ASP A 59 13.32 -13.48 -4.34
CA ASP A 59 13.67 -14.61 -3.50
C ASP A 59 14.78 -14.27 -2.49
N ALA A 60 15.76 -13.45 -2.90
CA ALA A 60 16.81 -12.96 -2.01
C ALA A 60 16.24 -12.06 -0.89
N VAL A 61 15.29 -11.18 -1.20
CA VAL A 61 14.61 -10.33 -0.21
C VAL A 61 13.79 -11.18 0.77
N VAL A 62 13.05 -12.16 0.27
CA VAL A 62 12.27 -13.10 1.11
C VAL A 62 13.19 -13.91 2.03
N ALA A 63 14.30 -14.44 1.52
CA ALA A 63 15.28 -15.17 2.32
C ALA A 63 15.90 -14.30 3.41
N SER A 64 16.23 -13.03 3.07
CA SER A 64 16.75 -12.07 4.04
C SER A 64 15.71 -11.76 5.14
N ALA A 65 14.45 -11.58 4.78
CA ALA A 65 13.37 -11.36 5.74
C ALA A 65 13.18 -12.57 6.66
N ALA A 66 13.24 -13.79 6.14
CA ALA A 66 13.13 -15.02 6.92
C ALA A 66 14.29 -15.18 7.91
N ALA A 67 15.51 -14.91 7.46
CA ALA A 67 16.70 -14.95 8.31
C ALA A 67 16.63 -13.90 9.44
N HIS A 68 16.20 -12.68 9.10
CA HIS A 68 16.01 -11.60 10.07
C HIS A 68 14.92 -11.97 11.09
N GLY A 69 13.75 -12.43 10.63
CA GLY A 69 12.64 -12.81 11.51
C GLY A 69 13.01 -13.96 12.46
N GLY A 70 13.70 -14.97 11.94
CA GLY A 70 14.15 -16.09 12.78
C GLY A 70 15.23 -15.72 13.81
N ALA A 71 15.95 -14.60 13.61
CA ALA A 71 16.97 -14.10 14.53
C ALA A 71 16.45 -13.07 15.55
N LEU A 72 15.24 -12.53 15.38
CA LEU A 72 14.65 -11.57 16.31
C LEU A 72 14.28 -12.26 17.63
N GLU A 73 14.67 -11.63 18.73
CA GLU A 73 14.21 -12.03 20.05
C GLU A 73 12.74 -11.59 20.24
N VAL A 74 11.85 -12.57 20.39
CA VAL A 74 10.42 -12.29 20.56
C VAL A 74 10.17 -11.81 22.00
N PRO A 75 9.60 -10.61 22.19
CA PRO A 75 9.36 -10.03 23.51
C PRO A 75 8.56 -10.93 24.45
N SER A 76 9.00 -11.04 25.71
CA SER A 76 8.48 -12.05 26.66
C SER A 76 7.04 -11.78 27.08
N LEU A 77 6.64 -10.51 27.21
CA LEU A 77 5.30 -10.10 27.68
C LEU A 77 4.24 -10.06 26.58
N ALA A 78 4.63 -10.16 25.30
CA ALA A 78 3.66 -10.26 24.22
C ALA A 78 2.75 -11.49 24.40
N SER A 79 1.50 -11.40 23.98
CA SER A 79 0.53 -12.50 24.10
C SER A 79 0.98 -13.74 23.31
N GLN A 80 0.58 -14.92 23.76
CA GLN A 80 0.91 -16.15 23.05
C GLN A 80 0.33 -16.16 21.63
N GLU A 81 -0.89 -15.64 21.46
CA GLU A 81 -1.54 -15.50 20.15
C GLU A 81 -0.69 -14.72 19.16
N THR A 82 -0.17 -13.54 19.54
CA THR A 82 0.67 -12.73 18.66
C THR A 82 2.02 -13.39 18.37
N LYS A 83 2.59 -14.10 19.35
CA LYS A 83 3.83 -14.88 19.16
C LYS A 83 3.63 -16.02 18.16
N ASP A 84 2.52 -16.74 18.26
CA ASP A 84 2.18 -17.85 17.36
C ASP A 84 1.91 -17.33 15.93
N ALA A 85 1.19 -16.21 15.81
CA ALA A 85 0.96 -15.56 14.52
C ALA A 85 2.29 -15.09 13.87
N TYR A 86 3.21 -14.54 14.67
CA TYR A 86 4.54 -14.16 14.18
C TYR A 86 5.35 -15.38 13.73
N ALA A 87 5.38 -16.43 14.53
CA ALA A 87 6.09 -17.66 14.15
C ALA A 87 5.54 -18.28 12.86
N ALA A 88 4.21 -18.28 12.71
CA ALA A 88 3.56 -18.73 11.47
C ALA A 88 3.92 -17.85 10.25
N ALA A 89 3.96 -16.53 10.43
CA ALA A 89 4.32 -15.60 9.36
C ALA A 89 5.79 -15.75 8.95
N VAL A 90 6.73 -15.93 9.91
CA VAL A 90 8.14 -16.23 9.62
C VAL A 90 8.28 -17.55 8.85
N ALA A 91 7.59 -18.59 9.26
CA ALA A 91 7.58 -19.88 8.56
C ALA A 91 7.00 -19.76 7.14
N GLY A 92 5.96 -18.95 6.99
CA GLY A 92 5.31 -18.69 5.70
C GLY A 92 6.18 -17.92 4.71
N LEU A 93 7.22 -17.19 5.15
CA LEU A 93 8.10 -16.45 4.24
C LEU A 93 8.74 -17.36 3.18
N GLY A 94 9.19 -18.55 3.58
CA GLY A 94 9.79 -19.53 2.66
C GLY A 94 8.80 -20.37 1.85
N ASP A 95 7.50 -20.28 2.10
CA ASP A 95 6.49 -21.11 1.47
C ASP A 95 5.70 -20.35 0.40
N PRO A 96 5.90 -20.64 -0.91
CA PRO A 96 5.15 -20.01 -1.98
C PRO A 96 3.62 -20.25 -1.92
N ALA A 97 3.18 -21.34 -1.25
CA ALA A 97 1.75 -21.60 -1.07
C ALA A 97 1.08 -20.60 -0.13
N SER A 98 1.86 -19.90 0.69
CA SER A 98 1.39 -18.83 1.60
C SER A 98 1.11 -17.50 0.89
N GLY A 99 1.22 -17.43 -0.43
CA GLY A 99 0.93 -16.26 -1.24
C GLY A 99 2.14 -15.67 -1.97
N SER A 100 1.96 -14.53 -2.63
CA SER A 100 3.05 -13.82 -3.30
C SER A 100 4.13 -13.37 -2.29
N ALA A 101 5.36 -13.11 -2.75
CA ALA A 101 6.45 -12.62 -1.91
C ALA A 101 6.04 -11.35 -1.12
N SER A 102 5.38 -10.41 -1.78
CA SER A 102 4.85 -9.18 -1.17
C SER A 102 3.83 -9.48 -0.04
N GLN A 103 2.92 -10.42 -0.26
CA GLN A 103 1.95 -10.85 0.76
C GLN A 103 2.64 -11.49 1.97
N ARG A 104 3.60 -12.36 1.73
CA ARG A 104 4.36 -13.04 2.79
C ARG A 104 5.18 -12.05 3.62
N ILE A 105 5.87 -11.11 2.97
CA ILE A 105 6.62 -10.05 3.65
C ILE A 105 5.67 -9.13 4.43
N GLY A 106 4.53 -8.76 3.86
CA GLY A 106 3.51 -7.96 4.54
C GLY A 106 2.96 -8.65 5.79
N ALA A 107 2.63 -9.94 5.70
CA ALA A 107 2.18 -10.74 6.86
C ALA A 107 3.24 -10.82 7.95
N TYR A 108 4.50 -11.02 7.59
CA TYR A 108 5.64 -10.99 8.52
C TYR A 108 5.74 -9.64 9.25
N GLN A 109 5.73 -8.54 8.52
CA GLN A 109 5.83 -7.19 9.10
C GLN A 109 4.66 -6.88 10.04
N GLN A 110 3.44 -7.21 9.64
CA GLN A 110 2.24 -7.01 10.46
C GLN A 110 2.27 -7.85 11.74
N SER A 111 2.68 -9.11 11.65
CA SER A 111 2.76 -9.99 12.81
C SER A 111 3.84 -9.54 13.81
N TRP A 112 4.97 -9.01 13.33
CA TRP A 112 5.99 -8.41 14.19
C TRP A 112 5.47 -7.15 14.89
N THR A 113 4.79 -6.28 14.17
CA THR A 113 4.14 -5.09 14.76
C THR A 113 3.14 -5.50 15.84
N ALA A 114 2.32 -6.53 15.59
CA ALA A 114 1.38 -7.04 16.59
C ALA A 114 2.07 -7.58 17.86
N VAL A 115 3.22 -8.24 17.71
CA VAL A 115 4.04 -8.68 18.86
C VAL A 115 4.54 -7.49 19.68
N GLN A 116 5.08 -6.46 19.01
CA GLN A 116 5.57 -5.25 19.67
C GLN A 116 4.45 -4.49 20.38
N ASP A 117 3.28 -4.38 19.76
CA ASP A 117 2.11 -3.74 20.35
C ASP A 117 1.58 -4.51 21.54
N SER A 118 1.52 -5.84 21.46
CA SER A 118 1.12 -6.71 22.58
C SER A 118 2.09 -6.60 23.76
N GLN A 119 3.40 -6.55 23.51
CA GLN A 119 4.40 -6.29 24.53
C GLN A 119 4.19 -4.93 25.21
N ALA A 120 4.02 -3.87 24.40
CA ALA A 120 3.83 -2.52 24.91
C ALA A 120 2.54 -2.40 25.77
N GLN A 121 1.47 -3.09 25.38
CA GLN A 121 0.24 -3.16 26.17
C GLN A 121 0.45 -3.86 27.49
N ALA A 122 1.17 -4.99 27.51
CA ALA A 122 1.49 -5.73 28.73
C ALA A 122 2.39 -4.92 29.67
N GLU A 123 3.41 -4.22 29.15
CA GLU A 123 4.25 -3.30 29.90
C GLU A 123 3.43 -2.16 30.55
N ALA A 124 2.52 -1.55 29.75
CA ALA A 124 1.62 -0.51 30.25
C ALA A 124 0.68 -1.03 31.34
N ALA A 125 0.16 -2.26 31.20
CA ALA A 125 -0.67 -2.90 32.23
C ALA A 125 0.10 -3.19 33.52
N GLN A 126 1.37 -3.64 33.43
CA GLN A 126 2.24 -3.85 34.58
C GLN A 126 2.60 -2.53 35.28
N ALA A 127 2.90 -1.48 34.52
CA ALA A 127 3.20 -0.16 35.06
C ALA A 127 2.00 0.40 35.85
N ARG A 128 0.76 0.19 35.39
CA ARG A 128 -0.47 0.57 36.12
C ARG A 128 -0.64 -0.22 37.43
N GLY A 129 -0.31 -1.52 37.43
CA GLY A 129 -0.36 -2.34 38.62
C GLY A 129 0.62 -1.93 39.71
N ASN A 130 1.73 -1.25 39.33
CA ASN A 130 2.78 -0.79 40.24
C ASN A 130 2.64 0.67 40.65
N SER A 131 1.94 1.52 39.88
CA SER A 131 1.69 2.90 40.24
C SER A 131 0.28 3.03 40.84
N GLY A 132 0.19 3.05 42.18
CA GLY A 132 -1.02 3.45 42.88
C GLY A 132 -1.27 4.97 42.77
N GLY A 133 -1.13 5.56 41.56
CA GLY A 133 -1.21 6.98 41.26
C GLY A 133 -2.23 7.26 40.17
N ASP A 134 -3.11 8.19 40.47
CA ASP A 134 -4.11 8.86 39.67
C ASP A 134 -3.55 9.32 38.31
N ASP A 135 -3.65 8.46 37.28
CA ASP A 135 -3.46 8.84 35.89
C ASP A 135 -4.80 9.35 35.38
N GLY A 136 -5.02 10.66 35.39
CA GLY A 136 -6.21 11.36 34.84
C GLY A 136 -6.51 11.05 33.35
N GLY A 137 -6.06 9.90 32.84
CA GLY A 137 -6.24 9.39 31.48
C GLY A 137 -7.25 8.24 31.31
N ASP A 138 -7.59 7.55 32.39
CA ASP A 138 -8.45 6.32 32.31
C ASP A 138 -9.95 6.65 32.28
N ASP A 139 -10.39 7.86 32.63
CA ASP A 139 -11.78 8.30 32.55
C ASP A 139 -12.20 8.79 31.13
N ILE A 140 -11.28 8.77 30.19
CA ILE A 140 -11.59 9.18 28.83
C ILE A 140 -12.37 8.07 28.15
N GLN A 141 -13.51 8.46 27.57
CA GLN A 141 -14.33 7.55 26.77
C GLN A 141 -14.13 7.83 25.27
N PRO A 142 -14.09 6.79 24.44
CA PRO A 142 -14.05 6.96 22.99
C PRO A 142 -15.27 7.76 22.52
N THR A 143 -15.05 8.73 21.65
CA THR A 143 -16.10 9.57 21.07
C THR A 143 -16.60 8.98 19.78
N TYR A 144 -17.91 8.89 19.63
CA TYR A 144 -18.59 8.44 18.41
C TYR A 144 -19.46 9.55 17.85
N ILE A 145 -19.36 9.77 16.53
CA ILE A 145 -20.17 10.72 15.79
C ILE A 145 -20.89 9.94 14.69
N ASN A 146 -22.22 10.05 14.65
CA ASN A 146 -23.05 9.24 13.75
C ASN A 146 -22.80 7.72 13.88
N GLY A 147 -22.44 7.25 15.08
CA GLY A 147 -22.11 5.84 15.33
C GLY A 147 -20.71 5.42 14.90
N ILE A 148 -19.89 6.35 14.41
CA ILE A 148 -18.53 6.09 13.94
C ILE A 148 -17.53 6.71 14.93
N LEU A 149 -16.53 5.92 15.33
CA LEU A 149 -15.47 6.36 16.22
C LEU A 149 -14.68 7.50 15.57
N ILE A 150 -14.37 8.54 16.35
CA ILE A 150 -13.46 9.61 15.93
C ILE A 150 -12.20 9.63 16.78
N ALA A 151 -11.07 9.84 16.14
CA ALA A 151 -9.79 10.19 16.75
C ALA A 151 -9.13 11.25 15.86
N ASN A 152 -8.81 12.41 16.45
CA ASN A 152 -8.07 13.49 15.79
C ASN A 152 -7.45 14.39 16.87
N LYS A 153 -6.94 15.55 16.54
CA LYS A 153 -6.31 16.45 17.54
C LYS A 153 -7.26 16.95 18.63
N THR A 154 -8.58 16.95 18.39
CA THR A 154 -9.59 17.29 19.38
C THR A 154 -10.05 16.09 20.21
N TYR A 155 -10.27 14.96 19.53
CA TYR A 155 -10.85 13.76 20.13
C TYR A 155 -9.78 12.70 20.32
N ARG A 156 -9.60 12.25 21.55
CA ARG A 156 -8.58 11.24 21.88
C ARG A 156 -9.21 9.93 22.33
N LEU A 157 -8.47 8.86 22.16
CA LEU A 157 -8.78 7.53 22.63
C LEU A 157 -8.10 7.29 23.99
N PRO A 158 -8.74 6.53 24.89
CA PRO A 158 -8.07 6.09 26.12
C PRO A 158 -6.90 5.17 25.81
N SER A 159 -5.93 5.10 26.72
CA SER A 159 -4.67 4.37 26.50
C SER A 159 -4.87 2.87 26.25
N TRP A 160 -5.96 2.31 26.73
CA TRP A 160 -6.32 0.89 26.60
C TRP A 160 -7.08 0.54 25.31
N TYR A 161 -7.46 1.55 24.50
CA TYR A 161 -8.30 1.33 23.32
C TYR A 161 -7.52 0.64 22.19
N GLY A 162 -8.19 -0.34 21.55
CA GLY A 162 -7.68 -1.04 20.35
C GLY A 162 -6.73 -2.20 20.65
N ASN A 163 -6.77 -3.21 19.81
CA ASN A 163 -5.94 -4.41 19.93
C ASN A 163 -5.58 -5.05 18.57
N GLY A 164 -5.69 -4.30 17.47
CA GLY A 164 -5.41 -4.76 16.12
C GLY A 164 -6.29 -4.04 15.10
N LEU A 165 -6.08 -4.27 13.81
CA LEU A 165 -7.00 -3.85 12.76
C LEU A 165 -8.31 -4.63 12.91
N THR A 166 -9.44 -3.92 12.77
CA THR A 166 -10.75 -4.59 12.88
C THR A 166 -11.01 -5.53 11.70
N GLY A 167 -11.80 -6.58 11.93
CA GLY A 167 -12.18 -7.52 10.88
C GLY A 167 -12.83 -6.84 9.67
N ASP A 168 -13.66 -5.82 9.92
CA ASP A 168 -14.30 -5.04 8.84
C ASP A 168 -13.28 -4.23 8.03
N THR A 169 -12.29 -3.62 8.69
CA THR A 169 -11.19 -2.91 8.03
C THR A 169 -10.39 -3.84 7.13
N LEU A 170 -10.02 -5.01 7.64
CA LEU A 170 -9.26 -6.01 6.87
C LEU A 170 -10.08 -6.56 5.70
N ALA A 171 -11.35 -6.93 5.92
CA ALA A 171 -12.21 -7.43 4.85
C ALA A 171 -12.46 -6.38 3.75
N ALA A 172 -12.59 -5.12 4.12
CA ALA A 172 -12.73 -4.01 3.18
C ALA A 172 -11.43 -3.80 2.37
N PHE A 173 -10.27 -3.85 3.03
CA PHE A 173 -8.96 -3.76 2.37
C PHE A 173 -8.76 -4.90 1.38
N GLU A 174 -9.08 -6.14 1.73
CA GLU A 174 -8.93 -7.28 0.83
C GLU A 174 -9.80 -7.14 -0.44
N ARG A 175 -11.01 -6.60 -0.33
CA ARG A 175 -11.85 -6.30 -1.52
C ARG A 175 -11.22 -5.22 -2.40
N MET A 176 -10.71 -4.14 -1.79
CA MET A 176 -10.03 -3.06 -2.51
C MET A 176 -8.76 -3.58 -3.20
N ARG A 177 -7.93 -4.36 -2.50
CA ARG A 177 -6.71 -4.96 -3.01
C ARG A 177 -6.97 -5.91 -4.17
N ALA A 178 -8.01 -6.72 -4.09
CA ALA A 178 -8.38 -7.65 -5.16
C ALA A 178 -8.79 -6.93 -6.46
N GLU A 179 -9.58 -5.85 -6.35
CA GLU A 179 -9.94 -5.04 -7.51
C GLU A 179 -8.72 -4.31 -8.09
N ALA A 180 -7.88 -3.70 -7.24
CA ALA A 180 -6.65 -3.05 -7.66
C ALA A 180 -5.71 -4.03 -8.41
N ALA A 181 -5.56 -5.25 -7.89
CA ALA A 181 -4.73 -6.29 -8.50
C ALA A 181 -5.24 -6.70 -9.89
N SER A 182 -6.55 -6.73 -10.12
CA SER A 182 -7.14 -7.01 -11.43
C SER A 182 -6.80 -5.96 -12.50
N LEU A 183 -6.40 -4.77 -12.05
CA LEU A 183 -5.96 -3.64 -12.90
C LEU A 183 -4.42 -3.54 -12.98
N GLY A 184 -3.69 -4.47 -12.36
CA GLY A 184 -2.24 -4.49 -12.33
C GLY A 184 -1.63 -3.64 -11.20
N TYR A 185 -2.42 -3.11 -10.27
CA TYR A 185 -1.94 -2.33 -9.14
C TYR A 185 -1.69 -3.23 -7.91
N ASN A 186 -0.53 -3.08 -7.30
CA ASN A 186 -0.19 -3.85 -6.12
C ASN A 186 -0.33 -3.01 -4.85
N LEU A 187 -1.29 -3.36 -3.99
CA LEU A 187 -1.54 -2.69 -2.72
C LEU A 187 -1.21 -3.61 -1.55
N TRP A 188 -0.51 -3.05 -0.54
CA TRP A 188 -0.24 -3.73 0.73
C TRP A 188 -0.30 -2.74 1.89
N ILE A 189 -0.59 -3.25 3.09
CA ILE A 189 -0.54 -2.47 4.32
C ILE A 189 0.91 -2.39 4.77
N ALA A 190 1.49 -1.18 4.77
CA ALA A 190 2.85 -0.91 5.22
C ALA A 190 2.92 -0.64 6.74
N SER A 191 1.86 -0.02 7.31
CA SER A 191 1.71 0.24 8.74
C SER A 191 0.24 0.07 9.11
N GLY A 192 -0.07 -0.81 10.05
CA GLY A 192 -1.44 -1.12 10.47
C GLY A 192 -1.79 -0.51 11.83
N PHE A 193 -2.33 -1.35 12.73
CA PHE A 193 -2.63 -0.96 14.10
C PHE A 193 -1.37 -0.47 14.83
N ARG A 194 -1.55 0.54 15.68
CA ARG A 194 -0.47 1.08 16.52
C ARG A 194 -1.01 1.41 17.91
N SER A 195 -0.53 0.69 18.92
CA SER A 195 -0.97 0.90 20.31
C SER A 195 -0.60 2.29 20.83
N TYR A 196 -1.29 2.72 21.90
CA TYR A 196 -0.93 3.96 22.62
C TYR A 196 0.54 4.00 23.01
N ALA A 197 1.06 2.91 23.58
CA ALA A 197 2.45 2.83 24.04
C ALA A 197 3.46 2.92 22.88
N THR A 198 3.16 2.30 21.75
CA THR A 198 3.96 2.42 20.52
C THR A 198 3.90 3.86 19.98
N GLN A 199 2.72 4.49 20.00
CA GLN A 199 2.57 5.88 19.57
C GLN A 199 3.38 6.85 20.44
N VAL A 200 3.49 6.62 21.76
CA VAL A 200 4.38 7.38 22.65
C VAL A 200 5.83 7.34 22.17
N LYS A 201 6.34 6.16 21.84
CA LYS A 201 7.72 5.99 21.34
C LYS A 201 7.92 6.69 20.00
N VAL A 202 7.00 6.49 19.06
CA VAL A 202 7.04 7.08 17.72
C VAL A 202 6.99 8.60 17.79
N TYR A 203 6.01 9.16 18.49
CA TYR A 203 5.85 10.61 18.62
C TYR A 203 7.06 11.27 19.29
N ASN A 204 7.54 10.70 20.40
CA ASN A 204 8.70 11.23 21.12
C ASN A 204 9.97 11.20 20.25
N SER A 205 10.15 10.19 19.41
CA SER A 205 11.27 10.13 18.47
C SER A 205 11.20 11.28 17.45
N TYR A 206 10.03 11.55 16.88
CA TYR A 206 9.83 12.66 15.95
C TYR A 206 9.97 14.03 16.63
N ALA A 207 9.33 14.20 17.79
CA ALA A 207 9.42 15.45 18.54
C ALA A 207 10.87 15.79 18.98
N SER A 208 11.66 14.77 19.33
CA SER A 208 13.08 14.94 19.67
C SER A 208 13.94 15.28 18.46
N ARG A 209 13.62 14.78 17.28
CA ARG A 209 14.36 15.01 16.03
C ARG A 209 14.03 16.37 15.40
N ASP A 210 12.73 16.68 15.28
CA ASP A 210 12.22 17.77 14.45
C ASP A 210 11.58 18.91 15.27
N GLY A 211 11.41 18.70 16.58
CA GLY A 211 10.65 19.58 17.46
C GLY A 211 9.14 19.28 17.45
N THR A 212 8.48 19.60 18.57
CA THR A 212 7.04 19.31 18.78
C THR A 212 6.14 19.90 17.69
N ALA A 213 6.35 21.18 17.34
CA ALA A 213 5.52 21.87 16.36
C ALA A 213 5.62 21.24 14.95
N ALA A 214 6.78 20.73 14.55
CA ALA A 214 6.94 20.02 13.29
C ALA A 214 6.34 18.62 13.37
N ALA A 215 6.61 17.88 14.46
CA ALA A 215 6.09 16.53 14.68
C ALA A 215 4.56 16.52 14.67
N ASP A 216 3.88 17.47 15.27
CA ASP A 216 2.43 17.60 15.33
C ASP A 216 1.76 17.68 13.94
N ARG A 217 2.50 18.05 12.90
CA ARG A 217 1.95 18.14 11.54
C ARG A 217 1.87 16.83 10.80
N TYR A 218 2.61 15.79 11.21
CA TYR A 218 2.69 14.50 10.51
C TYR A 218 2.66 13.28 11.44
N SER A 219 2.58 13.49 12.76
CA SER A 219 2.47 12.42 13.75
C SER A 219 1.51 12.81 14.85
N ALA A 220 0.53 11.97 15.11
CA ALA A 220 -0.42 12.19 16.19
C ALA A 220 0.25 12.07 17.56
N ARG A 221 -0.14 12.94 18.51
CA ARG A 221 0.18 12.73 19.93
C ARG A 221 -0.47 11.43 20.43
N PRO A 222 0.07 10.79 21.48
CA PRO A 222 -0.51 9.57 22.06
C PRO A 222 -2.00 9.73 22.40
N GLY A 223 -2.80 8.76 21.99
CA GLY A 223 -4.26 8.79 22.12
C GLY A 223 -4.99 9.44 20.94
N HIS A 224 -4.33 10.26 20.13
CA HIS A 224 -4.93 10.98 19.01
C HIS A 224 -4.73 10.29 17.64
N SER A 225 -4.02 9.15 17.62
CA SER A 225 -3.74 8.42 16.40
C SER A 225 -4.89 7.53 15.98
N GLU A 226 -5.35 7.64 14.73
CA GLU A 226 -6.35 6.75 14.16
C GLU A 226 -5.86 5.30 14.04
N HIS A 227 -4.56 5.05 13.94
CA HIS A 227 -3.99 3.70 13.98
C HIS A 227 -4.36 2.95 15.27
N GLN A 228 -4.52 3.66 16.40
CA GLN A 228 -4.94 3.07 17.65
C GLN A 228 -6.38 2.55 17.60
N SER A 229 -7.20 3.08 16.71
CA SER A 229 -8.59 2.64 16.55
C SER A 229 -8.74 1.26 15.90
N GLY A 230 -7.72 0.80 15.17
CA GLY A 230 -7.80 -0.36 14.30
C GLY A 230 -8.62 -0.13 13.02
N LEU A 231 -8.99 1.13 12.76
CA LEU A 231 -9.77 1.55 11.59
C LEU A 231 -8.92 2.28 10.55
N ALA A 232 -7.63 2.47 10.78
CA ALA A 232 -6.73 3.15 9.86
C ALA A 232 -5.44 2.36 9.64
N PHE A 233 -4.87 2.53 8.45
CA PHE A 233 -3.60 1.95 8.06
C PHE A 233 -2.94 2.79 6.96
N ASP A 234 -1.63 2.60 6.81
CA ASP A 234 -0.82 3.21 5.76
C ASP A 234 -0.53 2.20 4.65
N LEU A 235 -0.64 2.64 3.40
CA LEU A 235 -0.41 1.84 2.20
C LEU A 235 1.00 2.01 1.65
N ASN A 236 1.53 0.93 1.09
CA ASN A 236 2.67 0.91 0.18
C ASN A 236 3.88 1.70 0.69
N THR A 237 4.04 2.94 0.26
CA THR A 237 5.15 3.82 0.61
C THR A 237 4.63 5.03 1.38
N ILE A 238 5.11 5.20 2.62
CA ILE A 238 4.68 6.26 3.55
C ILE A 238 5.41 7.57 3.19
N THR A 239 5.14 8.08 1.99
CA THR A 239 5.65 9.36 1.47
C THR A 239 4.64 9.98 0.50
N GLU A 240 4.67 11.31 0.34
CA GLU A 240 3.81 12.02 -0.62
C GLU A 240 3.97 11.50 -2.07
N ALA A 241 5.13 10.91 -2.40
CA ALA A 241 5.38 10.33 -3.71
C ALA A 241 4.36 9.23 -4.07
N PHE A 242 3.82 8.51 -3.09
CA PHE A 242 2.77 7.52 -3.33
C PHE A 242 1.55 8.12 -4.04
N GLY A 243 1.13 9.33 -3.66
CA GLY A 243 -0.02 9.99 -4.27
C GLY A 243 0.14 10.33 -5.75
N TYR A 244 1.36 10.31 -6.28
CA TYR A 244 1.66 10.55 -7.70
C TYR A 244 1.85 9.26 -8.49
N THR A 245 1.86 8.10 -7.82
CA THR A 245 1.91 6.80 -8.51
C THR A 245 0.55 6.44 -9.11
N PRO A 246 0.48 5.57 -10.13
CA PRO A 246 -0.78 5.06 -10.66
C PRO A 246 -1.65 4.41 -9.58
N GLU A 247 -1.04 3.65 -8.66
CA GLU A 247 -1.71 3.00 -7.53
C GLU A 247 -2.32 4.03 -6.57
N GLY A 248 -1.54 5.04 -6.17
CA GLY A 248 -2.01 6.10 -5.26
C GLY A 248 -3.14 6.94 -5.87
N GLN A 249 -3.07 7.25 -7.16
CA GLN A 249 -4.14 7.94 -7.88
C GLN A 249 -5.41 7.08 -7.97
N TRP A 250 -5.25 5.78 -8.23
CA TRP A 250 -6.37 4.85 -8.22
C TRP A 250 -7.00 4.74 -6.83
N VAL A 251 -6.20 4.65 -5.78
CA VAL A 251 -6.67 4.64 -4.39
C VAL A 251 -7.44 5.91 -4.07
N ALA A 252 -6.91 7.09 -4.38
CA ALA A 252 -7.57 8.37 -4.15
C ALA A 252 -8.95 8.44 -4.83
N ALA A 253 -9.07 7.89 -6.04
CA ALA A 253 -10.32 7.90 -6.79
C ALA A 253 -11.34 6.81 -6.37
N ASN A 254 -10.90 5.71 -5.76
CA ASN A 254 -11.74 4.52 -5.61
C ASN A 254 -11.91 4.04 -4.16
N ALA A 255 -11.07 4.46 -3.20
CA ALA A 255 -11.09 3.95 -1.83
C ALA A 255 -12.46 4.07 -1.16
N HIS A 256 -13.23 5.13 -1.45
CA HIS A 256 -14.56 5.37 -0.91
C HIS A 256 -15.56 4.24 -1.25
N ARG A 257 -15.42 3.57 -2.39
CA ARG A 257 -16.25 2.44 -2.82
C ARG A 257 -16.13 1.23 -1.88
N PHE A 258 -14.98 1.11 -1.20
CA PHE A 258 -14.67 0.04 -0.27
C PHE A 258 -14.86 0.44 1.20
N GLY A 259 -15.27 1.69 1.45
CA GLY A 259 -15.52 2.21 2.79
C GLY A 259 -14.33 2.95 3.40
N PHE A 260 -13.31 3.27 2.60
CA PHE A 260 -12.16 4.05 3.03
C PHE A 260 -12.21 5.50 2.55
N ILE A 261 -11.60 6.38 3.31
CA ILE A 261 -11.28 7.74 2.89
C ILE A 261 -9.76 7.93 2.95
N VAL A 262 -9.20 8.74 2.03
CA VAL A 262 -7.86 9.32 2.22
C VAL A 262 -8.00 10.38 3.31
N ARG A 263 -7.52 10.07 4.50
CA ARG A 263 -7.87 10.81 5.73
C ARG A 263 -7.37 12.24 5.76
N TYR A 264 -6.19 12.47 5.18
CA TYR A 264 -5.52 13.77 5.17
C TYR A 264 -5.27 14.22 3.73
N PRO A 265 -6.29 14.77 3.05
CA PRO A 265 -6.21 15.15 1.64
C PRO A 265 -5.30 16.37 1.42
N GLN A 266 -4.78 16.50 0.21
CA GLN A 266 -3.92 17.61 -0.18
C GLN A 266 -4.60 18.98 0.02
N GLY A 267 -3.89 19.91 0.65
CA GLY A 267 -4.38 21.28 0.90
C GLY A 267 -5.42 21.41 2.01
N LYS A 268 -5.62 20.36 2.83
CA LYS A 268 -6.61 20.34 3.91
C LYS A 268 -6.01 20.36 5.32
N GLU A 269 -4.71 20.64 5.46
CA GLU A 269 -4.00 20.71 6.75
C GLU A 269 -4.69 21.66 7.74
N GLY A 270 -5.18 22.82 7.27
CA GLY A 270 -5.89 23.79 8.13
C GLY A 270 -7.22 23.28 8.70
N VAL A 271 -7.75 22.15 8.23
CA VAL A 271 -8.98 21.52 8.75
C VAL A 271 -8.64 20.25 9.52
N THR A 272 -7.75 19.41 8.97
CA THR A 272 -7.42 18.10 9.55
C THR A 272 -6.31 18.18 10.60
N GLY A 273 -5.47 19.21 10.55
CA GLY A 273 -4.28 19.37 11.39
C GLY A 273 -3.04 18.60 10.91
N TYR A 274 -3.14 17.88 9.79
CA TYR A 274 -2.06 17.05 9.24
C TYR A 274 -1.76 17.42 7.80
N ILE A 275 -0.49 17.27 7.40
CA ILE A 275 -0.05 17.41 6.02
C ILE A 275 -0.76 16.39 5.13
N TRP A 276 -0.57 16.51 3.82
CA TRP A 276 -1.09 15.52 2.89
C TRP A 276 -0.46 14.14 3.10
N GLU A 277 -1.30 13.13 3.35
CA GLU A 277 -0.89 11.74 3.53
C GLU A 277 -1.68 10.83 2.58
N PRO A 278 -1.29 10.72 1.30
CA PRO A 278 -2.01 9.90 0.31
C PRO A 278 -2.02 8.40 0.64
N TRP A 279 -1.14 7.96 1.50
CA TRP A 279 -1.01 6.58 1.98
C TRP A 279 -1.95 6.25 3.14
N HIS A 280 -2.41 7.24 3.92
CA HIS A 280 -3.18 7.03 5.14
C HIS A 280 -4.66 6.88 4.84
N LEU A 281 -5.17 5.65 4.96
CA LEU A 281 -6.57 5.32 4.76
C LEU A 281 -7.29 5.10 6.09
N ARG A 282 -8.48 5.68 6.19
CA ARG A 282 -9.38 5.49 7.31
C ARG A 282 -10.67 4.78 6.84
N TYR A 283 -11.02 3.67 7.51
CA TYR A 283 -12.28 2.97 7.32
C TYR A 283 -13.41 3.65 8.08
N VAL A 284 -14.49 3.96 7.39
CA VAL A 284 -15.71 4.56 7.93
C VAL A 284 -16.98 3.85 7.44
N GLY A 285 -16.84 2.79 6.64
CA GLY A 285 -17.95 2.11 5.96
C GLY A 285 -18.34 2.79 4.65
N SER A 286 -18.87 2.01 3.70
CA SER A 286 -19.07 2.48 2.31
C SER A 286 -20.06 3.65 2.19
N ALA A 287 -21.15 3.64 2.96
CA ALA A 287 -22.13 4.72 2.92
C ALA A 287 -21.53 6.04 3.42
N GLU A 288 -20.74 5.99 4.49
CA GLU A 288 -20.12 7.16 5.07
C GLU A 288 -18.94 7.67 4.24
N ALA A 289 -18.14 6.75 3.70
CA ALA A 289 -17.05 7.12 2.79
C ALA A 289 -17.58 7.86 1.55
N ALA A 290 -18.69 7.41 0.98
CA ALA A 290 -19.34 8.09 -0.14
C ALA A 290 -19.86 9.49 0.27
N ARG A 291 -20.38 9.64 1.50
CA ARG A 291 -20.82 10.93 2.03
C ARG A 291 -19.65 11.90 2.24
N VAL A 292 -18.54 11.41 2.78
CA VAL A 292 -17.32 12.20 2.96
C VAL A 292 -16.77 12.65 1.62
N GLU A 293 -16.72 11.75 0.65
CA GLU A 293 -16.26 12.06 -0.73
C GLU A 293 -17.13 13.15 -1.36
N ALA A 294 -18.45 13.02 -1.28
CA ALA A 294 -19.41 14.00 -1.79
C ALA A 294 -19.30 15.38 -1.10
N ALA A 295 -18.81 15.41 0.14
CA ALA A 295 -18.57 16.64 0.91
C ALA A 295 -17.16 17.23 0.70
N GLY A 296 -16.39 16.73 -0.27
CA GLY A 296 -15.04 17.22 -0.62
C GLY A 296 -13.92 16.50 0.08
N GLY A 297 -14.13 15.26 0.52
CA GLY A 297 -13.10 14.33 0.99
C GLY A 297 -12.57 14.57 2.41
N VAL A 298 -13.17 15.48 3.19
CA VAL A 298 -12.73 15.82 4.54
C VAL A 298 -13.76 15.37 5.57
N LEU A 299 -13.36 14.51 6.48
CA LEU A 299 -14.21 13.92 7.51
C LEU A 299 -14.88 14.98 8.39
N GLU A 300 -14.09 15.91 8.91
CA GLU A 300 -14.56 17.00 9.78
C GLU A 300 -15.63 17.83 9.08
N THR A 301 -15.40 18.18 7.82
CA THR A 301 -16.37 18.95 7.01
C THR A 301 -17.66 18.16 6.78
N ALA A 302 -17.56 16.89 6.40
CA ALA A 302 -18.70 16.02 6.16
C ALA A 302 -19.57 15.81 7.40
N TRP A 303 -18.96 15.83 8.59
CA TRP A 303 -19.65 15.63 9.86
C TRP A 303 -20.08 16.95 10.55
N GLY A 304 -19.76 18.09 9.96
CA GLY A 304 -20.07 19.40 10.54
C GLY A 304 -19.27 19.68 11.80
N LEU A 305 -18.08 19.10 11.92
CA LEU A 305 -17.18 19.31 13.04
C LEU A 305 -16.34 20.59 12.83
N PRO A 306 -15.92 21.26 13.90
CA PRO A 306 -14.96 22.32 13.80
C PRO A 306 -13.62 21.76 13.24
N PRO A 307 -12.84 22.60 12.55
CA PRO A 307 -11.47 22.25 12.19
C PRO A 307 -10.65 21.85 13.43
N ALA A 308 -9.77 20.86 13.25
CA ALA A 308 -8.88 20.37 14.32
C ALA A 308 -7.40 20.56 13.95
N PRO A 309 -6.94 21.81 13.65
CA PRO A 309 -5.57 22.07 13.21
C PRO A 309 -4.55 21.88 14.32
N ASP A 310 -4.93 22.09 15.57
CA ASP A 310 -4.10 21.99 16.75
C ASP A 310 -4.76 21.18 17.86
N TYR A 311 -3.96 20.73 18.82
CA TYR A 311 -4.47 20.03 20.00
C TYR A 311 -5.14 21.05 20.93
N ALA A 312 -6.30 20.64 21.47
CA ALA A 312 -6.91 21.34 22.58
C ALA A 312 -6.14 20.94 23.85
N ASP A 313 -5.24 21.80 24.30
CA ASP A 313 -4.51 21.64 25.55
C ASP A 313 -5.37 22.11 26.74
#